data_1e126087c83f88d8a3643c510c0d6d35
#
_entry.id   1e126087c83f88d8a3643c510c0d6d35
#
_cell.length_a   1.000
_cell.length_b   1.000
_cell.length_c   1.000
_cell.angle_alpha   90.00
_cell.angle_beta   90.00
_cell.angle_gamma   90.00
#
_symmetry.space_group_name_H-M   'P 1'
#
loop_
_entity.id
_entity.type
_entity.pdbx_description
1 polymer ?
#
loop_
_entity_poly.entity_id
_entity_poly.type
_entity_poly.pdbx_seq_one_letter_code
_entity_poly.pdbx_strand_id
1 'polypeptide(L)'
;MNANVESAARRFVDRLRTRYDVAGALLYGSRARGVAGDLSDVDLAVLLGGPQGNRADAAVDMAGIAFDLMLDTGILVDPLPIWLEEWKHPEGFANPALIETIRREGIPL
;
A
#
# COMPACT_ATOMS: atom_id res chain seq x y z
N MET A 1 3.27 14.70 -6.46
CA MET A 1 2.10 13.87 -6.08
C MET A 1 0.90 14.77 -5.86
N ASN A 2 -0.28 14.34 -6.29
CA ASN A 2 -1.51 15.09 -6.08
C ASN A 2 -1.88 15.12 -4.59
N ALA A 3 -2.24 16.30 -4.07
CA ALA A 3 -2.56 16.46 -2.64
C ALA A 3 -3.76 15.60 -2.20
N ASN A 4 -4.75 15.39 -3.09
CA ASN A 4 -5.90 14.54 -2.78
C ASN A 4 -5.52 13.08 -2.69
N VAL A 5 -4.61 12.63 -3.55
CA VAL A 5 -4.08 11.25 -3.52
C VAL A 5 -3.28 11.02 -2.25
N GLU A 6 -2.41 11.96 -1.89
CA GLU A 6 -1.63 11.87 -0.66
C GLU A 6 -2.53 11.83 0.57
N SER A 7 -3.54 12.70 0.63
CA SER A 7 -4.49 12.74 1.73
C SER A 7 -5.25 11.42 1.86
N ALA A 8 -5.74 10.88 0.74
CA ALA A 8 -6.46 9.60 0.75
C ALA A 8 -5.55 8.46 1.23
N ALA A 9 -4.31 8.40 0.75
CA ALA A 9 -3.36 7.37 1.16
C ALA A 9 -3.04 7.47 2.66
N ARG A 10 -2.84 8.67 3.19
CA ARG A 10 -2.57 8.87 4.62
C ARG A 10 -3.77 8.49 5.48
N ARG A 11 -4.98 8.85 5.06
CA ARG A 11 -6.21 8.47 5.77
C ARG A 11 -6.38 6.95 5.77
N PHE A 12 -6.05 6.30 4.67
CA PHE A 12 -6.09 4.84 4.60
C PHE A 12 -5.11 4.21 5.61
N VAL A 13 -3.88 4.67 5.65
CA VAL A 13 -2.87 4.19 6.59
C VAL A 13 -3.34 4.42 8.04
N ASP A 14 -3.91 5.58 8.33
CA ASP A 14 -4.40 5.88 9.68
C ASP A 14 -5.50 4.90 10.12
N ARG A 15 -6.40 4.54 9.21
CA ARG A 15 -7.43 3.52 9.50
C ARG A 15 -6.81 2.15 9.73
N LEU A 16 -5.77 1.79 8.98
CA LEU A 16 -5.08 0.51 9.16
C LEU A 16 -4.39 0.40 10.51
N ARG A 17 -3.89 1.50 11.05
CA ARG A 17 -3.16 1.50 12.32
C ARG A 17 -4.01 1.04 13.50
N THR A 18 -5.34 1.08 13.38
CA THR A 18 -6.24 0.56 14.42
C THR A 18 -6.30 -0.96 14.44
N ARG A 19 -5.82 -1.63 13.39
CA ARG A 19 -5.95 -3.09 13.21
C ARG A 19 -4.61 -3.78 12.94
N TYR A 20 -3.60 -3.06 12.48
CA TYR A 20 -2.31 -3.61 12.07
C TYR A 20 -1.16 -2.80 12.64
N ASP A 21 -0.03 -3.46 12.84
CA ASP A 21 1.23 -2.80 13.17
C ASP A 21 1.85 -2.27 11.88
N VAL A 22 1.46 -1.07 11.45
CA VAL A 22 1.95 -0.46 10.22
C VAL A 22 3.29 0.18 10.48
N ALA A 23 4.36 -0.41 9.91
CA ALA A 23 5.72 0.12 10.03
C ALA A 23 6.01 1.21 9.01
N GLY A 24 5.29 1.25 7.91
CA GLY A 24 5.44 2.26 6.88
C GLY A 24 4.56 1.97 5.69
N ALA A 25 4.55 2.90 4.74
CA ALA A 25 3.81 2.75 3.50
C ALA A 25 4.51 3.52 2.39
N LEU A 26 4.43 2.99 1.16
CA LEU A 26 5.04 3.61 -0.01
C LEU A 26 4.06 3.59 -1.17
N LEU A 27 3.90 4.74 -1.83
CA LEU A 27 3.23 4.79 -3.13
C LEU A 27 4.17 4.21 -4.18
N TYR A 28 3.61 3.41 -5.08
CA TYR A 28 4.38 2.86 -6.19
C TYR A 28 3.52 2.79 -7.45
N GLY A 29 4.04 2.22 -8.52
CA GLY A 29 3.31 2.09 -9.76
C GLY A 29 3.20 3.42 -10.52
N SER A 30 2.15 3.57 -11.35
CA SER A 30 2.02 4.70 -12.26
C SER A 30 1.91 6.05 -11.54
N ARG A 31 1.29 6.10 -10.36
CA ARG A 31 1.19 7.34 -9.58
C ARG A 31 2.55 7.82 -9.10
N ALA A 32 3.40 6.91 -8.62
CA ALA A 32 4.74 7.25 -8.17
C ALA A 32 5.61 7.75 -9.33
N ARG A 33 5.39 7.19 -10.54
CA ARG A 33 6.12 7.61 -11.74
C ARG A 33 5.57 8.87 -12.39
N GLY A 34 4.43 9.39 -11.92
CA GLY A 34 3.81 10.59 -12.47
C GLY A 34 3.12 10.38 -13.82
N VAL A 35 2.82 9.15 -14.19
CA VAL A 35 2.21 8.81 -15.50
C VAL A 35 0.77 8.31 -15.38
N ALA A 36 0.19 8.36 -14.18
CA ALA A 36 -1.16 7.89 -13.94
C ALA A 36 -2.20 8.84 -14.51
N GLY A 37 -3.28 8.28 -15.08
CA GLY A 37 -4.50 9.04 -15.37
C GLY A 37 -5.33 9.24 -14.10
N ASP A 38 -6.36 10.09 -14.21
CA ASP A 38 -7.22 10.45 -13.07
C ASP A 38 -8.00 9.26 -12.50
N LEU A 39 -8.26 8.23 -13.32
CA LEU A 39 -9.02 7.05 -12.93
C LEU A 39 -8.15 5.89 -12.45
N SER A 40 -6.83 6.07 -12.40
CA SER A 40 -5.92 5.02 -11.95
C SER A 40 -6.02 4.83 -10.44
N ASP A 41 -6.03 3.57 -10.01
CA ASP A 41 -5.95 3.22 -8.60
C ASP A 41 -4.62 3.70 -8.01
N VAL A 42 -4.62 3.92 -6.71
CA VAL A 42 -3.41 4.31 -5.98
C VAL A 42 -2.76 3.04 -5.42
N ASP A 43 -1.69 2.59 -6.06
CA ASP A 43 -0.94 1.42 -5.58
C ASP A 43 -0.15 1.79 -4.33
N LEU A 44 -0.44 1.12 -3.22
CA LEU A 44 0.17 1.42 -1.94
C LEU A 44 0.74 0.15 -1.31
N ALA A 45 2.05 0.09 -1.16
CA ALA A 45 2.68 -0.96 -0.36
C ALA A 45 2.55 -0.62 1.12
N VAL A 46 2.03 -1.55 1.90
CA VAL A 46 1.85 -1.39 3.35
C VAL A 46 2.83 -2.33 4.05
N LEU A 47 3.81 -1.75 4.74
CA LEU A 47 4.79 -2.53 5.48
C LEU A 47 4.26 -2.85 6.87
N LEU A 48 4.20 -4.13 7.20
CA LEU A 48 3.63 -4.63 8.45
C LEU A 48 4.72 -5.22 9.33
N GLY A 49 4.71 -4.81 10.60
CA GLY A 49 5.53 -5.42 11.63
C GLY A 49 4.91 -6.70 12.17
N GLY A 50 5.64 -7.36 13.08
CA GLY A 50 5.17 -8.57 13.72
C GLY A 50 5.30 -9.82 12.85
N PRO A 51 4.77 -10.96 13.33
CA PRO A 51 4.85 -12.23 12.60
C PRO A 51 4.08 -12.14 11.28
N GLN A 52 4.62 -12.79 10.27
CA GLN A 52 3.94 -12.87 8.97
C GLN A 52 2.62 -13.62 9.11
N GLY A 53 1.55 -13.00 8.62
CA GLY A 53 0.22 -13.60 8.57
C GLY A 53 -0.14 -14.09 7.18
N ASN A 54 -1.44 -14.30 6.96
CA ASN A 54 -1.98 -14.69 5.66
C ASN A 54 -2.19 -13.44 4.80
N ARG A 55 -1.47 -13.35 3.66
CA ARG A 55 -1.55 -12.18 2.78
C ARG A 55 -2.94 -12.01 2.17
N ALA A 56 -3.57 -13.11 1.75
CA ALA A 56 -4.89 -13.03 1.13
C ALA A 56 -5.92 -12.48 2.11
N ASP A 57 -5.89 -12.92 3.36
CA ASP A 57 -6.81 -12.42 4.40
C ASP A 57 -6.57 -10.93 4.67
N ALA A 58 -5.31 -10.53 4.81
CA ALA A 58 -4.96 -9.14 5.02
C ALA A 58 -5.39 -8.27 3.83
N ALA A 59 -5.16 -8.74 2.61
CA ALA A 59 -5.51 -8.00 1.41
C ALA A 59 -7.02 -7.80 1.30
N VAL A 60 -7.82 -8.82 1.61
CA VAL A 60 -9.29 -8.72 1.59
C VAL A 60 -9.79 -7.72 2.64
N ASP A 61 -9.25 -7.80 3.85
CA ASP A 61 -9.62 -6.87 4.93
C ASP A 61 -9.25 -5.42 4.57
N MET A 62 -8.05 -5.22 4.05
CA MET A 62 -7.58 -3.89 3.62
C MET A 62 -8.40 -3.37 2.44
N ALA A 63 -8.81 -4.25 1.51
CA ALA A 63 -9.66 -3.85 0.38
C ALA A 63 -11.01 -3.31 0.85
N GLY A 64 -11.59 -3.90 1.89
CA GLY A 64 -12.83 -3.39 2.48
C GLY A 64 -12.68 -1.98 3.04
N ILE A 65 -11.59 -1.73 3.75
CA ILE A 65 -11.27 -0.39 4.29
C ILE A 65 -11.03 0.61 3.15
N ALA A 66 -10.32 0.18 2.11
CA ALA A 66 -10.06 1.01 0.92
C ALA A 66 -11.36 1.38 0.19
N PHE A 67 -12.29 0.44 0.09
CA PHE A 67 -13.59 0.69 -0.55
C PHE A 67 -14.41 1.73 0.25
N ASP A 68 -14.46 1.59 1.58
CA ASP A 68 -15.16 2.56 2.42
C ASP A 68 -14.57 3.96 2.27
N LEU A 69 -13.25 4.06 2.21
CA LEU A 69 -12.58 5.34 2.01
C LEU A 69 -12.84 5.91 0.62
N MET A 70 -12.96 5.06 -0.40
CA MET A 70 -13.30 5.49 -1.75
C MET A 70 -14.66 6.17 -1.80
N LEU A 71 -15.64 5.71 -1.03
CA LEU A 71 -16.95 6.32 -0.97
C LEU A 71 -16.89 7.76 -0.43
N ASP A 72 -15.93 8.04 0.45
CA ASP A 72 -15.74 9.38 1.02
C ASP A 72 -14.89 10.29 0.14
N THR A 73 -13.88 9.74 -0.53
CA THR A 73 -12.84 10.53 -1.20
C THR A 73 -12.92 10.50 -2.73
N GLY A 74 -13.61 9.50 -3.30
CA GLY A 74 -13.59 9.24 -4.74
C GLY A 74 -12.29 8.60 -5.23
N ILE A 75 -11.37 8.24 -4.33
CA ILE A 75 -10.06 7.68 -4.68
C ILE A 75 -9.96 6.27 -4.13
N LEU A 76 -9.67 5.31 -5.01
CA LEU A 76 -9.47 3.92 -4.62
C LEU A 76 -7.98 3.64 -4.41
N VAL A 77 -7.66 3.22 -3.20
CA VAL A 77 -6.33 2.71 -2.84
C VAL A 77 -6.31 1.20 -3.06
N ASP A 78 -5.29 0.71 -3.75
CA ASP A 78 -5.05 -0.72 -3.94
C ASP A 78 -3.88 -1.14 -3.04
N PRO A 79 -4.17 -1.71 -1.87
CA PRO A 79 -3.13 -2.01 -0.89
C PRO A 79 -2.45 -3.34 -1.16
N LEU A 80 -1.13 -3.37 -1.00
CA LEU A 80 -0.32 -4.58 -1.02
C LEU A 80 0.34 -4.75 0.34
N PRO A 81 -0.12 -5.68 1.19
CA PRO A 81 0.53 -5.93 2.46
C PRO A 81 1.86 -6.67 2.25
N ILE A 82 2.91 -6.13 2.85
CA ILE A 82 4.25 -6.73 2.82
C ILE A 82 4.76 -6.73 4.26
N TRP A 83 5.05 -7.90 4.83
CA TRP A 83 5.64 -7.95 6.15
C TRP A 83 7.11 -7.53 6.11
N LEU A 84 7.59 -6.93 7.20
CA LEU A 84 8.98 -6.46 7.27
C LEU A 84 9.99 -7.56 6.99
N GLU A 85 9.69 -8.80 7.37
CA GLU A 85 10.57 -9.93 7.08
C GLU A 85 10.71 -10.15 5.57
N GLU A 86 9.61 -10.02 4.83
CA GLU A 86 9.63 -10.11 3.36
C GLU A 86 10.33 -8.91 2.72
N TRP A 87 10.13 -7.74 3.31
CA TRP A 87 10.78 -6.52 2.83
C TRP A 87 12.30 -6.61 2.96
N LYS A 88 12.78 -7.18 4.07
CA LYS A 88 14.21 -7.37 4.33
C LYS A 88 14.81 -8.52 3.52
N HIS A 89 14.00 -9.56 3.24
CA HIS A 89 14.41 -10.77 2.56
C HIS A 89 13.47 -11.05 1.39
N PRO A 90 13.61 -10.27 0.27
CA PRO A 90 12.69 -10.36 -0.87
C PRO A 90 12.65 -11.73 -1.54
N GLU A 91 13.69 -12.53 -1.39
CA GLU A 91 13.75 -13.90 -1.93
C GLU A 91 12.65 -14.79 -1.39
N GLY A 92 12.09 -14.46 -0.22
CA GLY A 92 10.94 -15.19 0.34
C GLY A 92 9.59 -14.72 -0.16
N PHE A 93 9.55 -13.65 -0.94
CA PHE A 93 8.32 -13.12 -1.50
C PHE A 93 8.02 -13.77 -2.85
N ALA A 94 6.72 -13.91 -3.21
CA ALA A 94 6.33 -14.56 -4.46
C ALA A 94 6.83 -13.81 -5.70
N ASN A 95 6.99 -12.48 -5.60
CA ASN A 95 7.51 -11.65 -6.69
C ASN A 95 8.60 -10.72 -6.17
N PRO A 96 9.85 -11.21 -6.04
CA PRO A 96 10.95 -10.39 -5.52
C PRO A 96 11.22 -9.13 -6.36
N ALA A 97 11.03 -9.21 -7.68
CA ALA A 97 11.23 -8.06 -8.55
C ALA A 97 10.30 -6.89 -8.23
N LEU A 98 9.08 -7.18 -7.76
CA LEU A 98 8.14 -6.15 -7.34
C LEU A 98 8.66 -5.39 -6.12
N ILE A 99 9.19 -6.10 -5.13
CA ILE A 99 9.79 -5.46 -3.95
C ILE A 99 10.96 -4.55 -4.34
N GLU A 100 11.82 -5.01 -5.25
CA GLU A 100 12.93 -4.20 -5.74
C GLU A 100 12.45 -2.94 -6.46
N THR A 101 11.40 -3.06 -7.27
CA THR A 101 10.78 -1.91 -7.94
C THR A 101 10.20 -0.92 -6.93
N ILE A 102 9.48 -1.39 -5.92
CA ILE A 102 8.91 -0.53 -4.89
C ILE A 102 10.02 0.18 -4.11
N ARG A 103 11.09 -0.53 -3.78
CA ARG A 103 12.24 0.04 -3.07
C ARG A 103 12.91 1.15 -3.87
N ARG A 104 13.05 0.97 -5.19
CA ARG A 104 13.71 1.92 -6.08
C ARG A 104 12.84 3.12 -6.42
N GLU A 105 11.55 2.90 -6.70
CA GLU A 105 10.65 3.91 -7.24
C GLU A 105 9.61 4.42 -6.26
N GLY A 106 9.40 3.71 -5.16
CA GLY A 106 8.35 4.03 -4.19
C GLY A 106 8.57 5.37 -3.50
N ILE A 107 7.45 6.04 -3.22
CA ILE A 107 7.45 7.32 -2.49
C ILE A 107 6.94 7.05 -1.09
N PRO A 108 7.79 7.18 -0.04
CA PRO A 108 7.35 6.99 1.33
C PRO A 108 6.30 8.03 1.74
N LEU A 109 5.35 7.58 2.52
CA LEU A 109 4.37 8.47 3.15
C LEU A 109 4.82 8.89 4.54
#